data_eb3b87660f3f54029ea2921db16351f0
#
_entry.id   eb3b87660f3f54029ea2921db16351f0
#
_cell.length_a   1.000
_cell.length_b   1.000
_cell.length_c   1.000
_cell.angle_alpha   90.00
_cell.angle_beta   90.00
_cell.angle_gamma   90.00
#
_symmetry.space_group_name_H-M   'P 1'
#
loop_
_entity.id
_entity.type
_entity.pdbx_description
1 polymer ?
#
loop_
_entity_poly.entity_id
_entity_poly.type
_entity_poly.pdbx_seq_one_letter_code
_entity_poly.pdbx_strand_id
1 'polypeptide(L)'
;MAIKSNDFRIKWLIVGLLAGIIVTVVLPDFFLLNNSHTNQNIDLAKSKPEHKFAEYSQWPPFLTDPTFDLFAWRKYCWANQMSLPTGDQKLYYKKNFTAHAVCRDVIDEIQSIYNIETKIASVQHPTMFAEKIKKIFNYDAKLYEKALDQDLYFVMNKYSFEETVYNPLRGRRPIQQPEIPIEQYLKETMEKTSQVCDLCNYQKMTATDSLGRMENRHAYSAANAFKFDQWHSMFMPKQHDITKITLDELKDVYTLAWKWIRAVHKQSPSHRFPALLWDSLPHGGASQVHPHIHATVHSNHYYGQFESIRSASEQYYRDYKHVKNQKAKNYFRTMQDIHTALNLTISLSGLTILVPITSRKEYDIIVLAENFDERFIEVIYQILQGYFNKLKQYSFSSCLYLPPLSPNKDDSGLTPVYFRIIPRGQPSSLLSEVSSLDLFSIYNVNKLPSDLFAEIVTWFKAT
;
A
#
# COMPACT_ATOMS: atom_id res chain seq x y z
N MET A 1 -18.25 10.14 -60.08
CA MET A 1 -19.63 9.76 -59.84
C MET A 1 -19.95 10.09 -58.38
N ALA A 2 -20.66 11.20 -58.17
CA ALA A 2 -20.90 11.78 -56.83
C ALA A 2 -22.18 11.14 -56.26
N ILE A 3 -22.13 10.67 -55.01
CA ILE A 3 -23.34 10.38 -54.22
C ILE A 3 -23.21 11.04 -52.86
N LYS A 4 -24.02 12.01 -52.71
CA LYS A 4 -24.56 12.84 -51.67
C LYS A 4 -24.37 12.37 -50.20
N SER A 5 -23.71 13.22 -49.45
CA SER A 5 -23.85 13.39 -48.02
C SER A 5 -25.12 14.17 -47.70
N ASN A 6 -26.11 13.63 -47.01
CA ASN A 6 -27.20 14.46 -46.44
C ASN A 6 -28.10 13.74 -45.40
N ASP A 7 -27.64 12.74 -44.66
CA ASP A 7 -28.51 12.07 -43.66
C ASP A 7 -28.00 12.04 -42.23
N PHE A 8 -26.91 12.77 -41.92
CA PHE A 8 -26.30 12.71 -40.60
C PHE A 8 -26.62 13.89 -39.67
N ARG A 9 -27.28 14.95 -40.19
CA ARG A 9 -27.56 16.16 -39.40
C ARG A 9 -28.94 16.19 -38.71
N ILE A 10 -29.87 15.34 -39.08
CA ILE A 10 -31.24 15.40 -38.49
C ILE A 10 -31.38 14.53 -37.24
N LYS A 11 -30.56 13.50 -37.05
CA LYS A 11 -30.66 12.66 -35.83
C LYS A 11 -30.09 13.28 -34.58
N TRP A 12 -29.20 14.27 -34.66
CA TRP A 12 -28.60 14.95 -33.47
C TRP A 12 -29.46 16.08 -32.93
N LEU A 13 -30.39 16.64 -33.70
CA LEU A 13 -31.27 17.71 -33.23
C LEU A 13 -32.38 17.19 -32.30
N ILE A 14 -32.81 15.94 -32.45
CA ILE A 14 -33.88 15.35 -31.62
C ILE A 14 -33.33 14.86 -30.28
N VAL A 15 -32.06 14.42 -30.21
CA VAL A 15 -31.43 14.00 -28.96
C VAL A 15 -31.05 15.21 -28.07
N GLY A 16 -30.71 16.36 -28.68
CA GLY A 16 -30.43 17.60 -27.97
C GLY A 16 -31.66 18.24 -27.31
N LEU A 17 -32.83 18.08 -27.91
CA LEU A 17 -34.08 18.64 -27.37
C LEU A 17 -34.65 17.84 -26.20
N LEU A 18 -34.41 16.51 -26.16
CA LEU A 18 -34.86 15.69 -25.03
C LEU A 18 -33.95 15.78 -23.81
N ALA A 19 -32.65 16.03 -24.00
CA ALA A 19 -31.70 16.25 -22.90
C ALA A 19 -31.87 17.64 -22.23
N GLY A 20 -32.28 18.64 -23.00
CA GLY A 20 -32.55 20.02 -22.50
C GLY A 20 -33.80 20.11 -21.63
N ILE A 21 -34.79 19.25 -21.85
CA ILE A 21 -36.08 19.30 -21.09
C ILE A 21 -35.94 18.57 -19.74
N ILE A 22 -35.01 17.64 -19.58
CA ILE A 22 -34.81 16.92 -18.31
C ILE A 22 -33.97 17.73 -17.33
N VAL A 23 -33.12 18.65 -17.80
CA VAL A 23 -32.25 19.48 -16.93
C VAL A 23 -33.02 20.70 -16.34
N THR A 24 -34.12 21.11 -16.91
CA THR A 24 -34.88 22.28 -16.44
C THR A 24 -35.97 21.99 -15.39
N VAL A 25 -36.21 20.72 -15.05
CA VAL A 25 -37.26 20.34 -14.10
C VAL A 25 -36.71 19.95 -12.72
N VAL A 26 -35.38 19.84 -12.55
CA VAL A 26 -34.76 19.34 -11.29
C VAL A 26 -33.98 20.39 -10.50
N LEU A 27 -33.94 21.66 -10.92
CA LEU A 27 -33.20 22.72 -10.19
C LEU A 27 -33.98 24.01 -10.04
N PRO A 28 -34.82 24.11 -9.02
CA PRO A 28 -35.05 25.43 -8.40
C PRO A 28 -35.04 25.49 -6.88
N ASP A 29 -34.22 24.76 -6.12
CA ASP A 29 -34.23 24.96 -4.66
C ASP A 29 -32.85 24.96 -3.96
N PHE A 30 -31.77 25.35 -4.64
CA PHE A 30 -30.44 25.32 -3.97
C PHE A 30 -29.66 26.65 -4.00
N PHE A 31 -30.29 27.79 -4.16
CA PHE A 31 -29.62 29.08 -3.97
C PHE A 31 -30.54 30.05 -3.23
N LEU A 32 -30.42 30.11 -1.94
CA LEU A 32 -30.61 31.30 -1.10
C LEU A 32 -30.37 30.94 0.38
N LEU A 33 -29.16 31.20 0.89
CA LEU A 33 -28.97 31.56 2.30
C LEU A 33 -27.64 32.33 2.49
N ASN A 34 -27.82 33.63 2.52
CA ASN A 34 -27.25 34.66 3.41
C ASN A 34 -25.73 34.70 3.69
N ASN A 35 -25.19 35.79 3.12
CA ASN A 35 -24.08 36.54 3.69
C ASN A 35 -24.44 37.12 5.06
N SER A 36 -23.67 36.84 6.08
CA SER A 36 -23.47 37.73 7.22
C SER A 36 -21.99 37.69 7.63
N HIS A 37 -21.30 38.77 7.33
CA HIS A 37 -19.97 39.10 7.84
C HIS A 37 -20.04 39.29 9.36
N THR A 38 -19.24 38.50 10.09
CA THR A 38 -18.71 38.93 11.38
C THR A 38 -17.20 38.58 11.42
N ASN A 39 -16.39 39.66 11.38
CA ASN A 39 -14.99 39.64 11.68
C ASN A 39 -14.80 39.12 13.13
N GLN A 40 -14.23 37.97 13.31
CA GLN A 40 -13.56 37.60 14.55
C GLN A 40 -12.10 37.25 14.22
N ASN A 41 -11.21 38.10 14.72
CA ASN A 41 -9.79 37.83 14.81
C ASN A 41 -9.59 36.53 15.63
N ILE A 42 -9.31 35.41 14.99
CA ILE A 42 -8.93 34.19 15.66
C ILE A 42 -7.39 34.17 15.71
N ASP A 43 -6.92 34.27 16.93
CA ASP A 43 -5.53 34.17 17.34
C ASP A 43 -4.94 32.81 16.92
N LEU A 44 -4.15 32.78 15.84
CA LEU A 44 -3.60 31.60 15.18
C LEU A 44 -2.42 30.95 15.95
N ALA A 45 -2.23 31.29 17.21
CA ALA A 45 -1.02 30.91 17.95
C ALA A 45 -1.18 29.74 18.95
N LYS A 46 -2.36 29.16 19.16
CA LYS A 46 -2.52 28.07 20.15
C LYS A 46 -3.60 27.05 19.81
N SER A 47 -3.52 26.37 18.69
CA SER A 47 -4.14 25.06 18.56
C SER A 47 -3.23 24.15 17.76
N LYS A 48 -2.42 23.34 18.45
CA LYS A 48 -1.97 22.08 17.88
C LYS A 48 -3.24 21.33 17.48
N PRO A 49 -3.43 20.92 16.22
CA PRO A 49 -4.50 20.00 15.91
C PRO A 49 -4.14 18.71 16.69
N GLU A 50 -4.80 18.47 17.82
CA GLU A 50 -4.89 17.15 18.40
C GLU A 50 -5.67 16.30 17.39
N HIS A 51 -4.98 15.72 16.41
CA HIS A 51 -5.48 14.59 15.67
C HIS A 51 -5.53 13.41 16.64
N LYS A 52 -6.50 13.40 17.51
CA LYS A 52 -6.87 12.21 18.27
C LYS A 52 -7.46 11.27 17.23
N PHE A 53 -6.67 10.29 16.80
CA PHE A 53 -7.31 9.02 16.45
C PHE A 53 -8.32 8.77 17.56
N ALA A 54 -9.59 8.58 17.21
CA ALA A 54 -10.62 8.42 18.22
C ALA A 54 -10.10 7.45 19.30
N GLU A 55 -10.19 7.85 20.58
CA GLU A 55 -9.70 7.02 21.70
C GLU A 55 -10.35 5.66 21.59
N TYR A 56 -9.57 4.70 21.11
CA TYR A 56 -10.04 3.33 20.99
C TYR A 56 -10.22 2.75 22.37
N SER A 57 -11.36 2.14 22.62
CA SER A 57 -11.42 1.08 23.60
C SER A 57 -10.28 0.11 23.28
N GLN A 58 -9.46 -0.18 24.28
CA GLN A 58 -8.36 -1.15 24.15
C GLN A 58 -8.88 -2.39 23.44
N TRP A 59 -8.42 -2.63 22.24
CA TRP A 59 -8.79 -3.82 21.50
C TRP A 59 -7.57 -4.70 21.24
N PRO A 60 -7.81 -5.99 21.27
CA PRO A 60 -8.95 -6.61 21.97
C PRO A 60 -8.78 -6.39 23.47
N PRO A 61 -9.87 -6.18 24.25
CA PRO A 61 -9.77 -5.91 25.70
C PRO A 61 -8.93 -6.94 26.45
N PHE A 62 -8.94 -8.16 25.98
CA PHE A 62 -8.17 -9.27 26.55
C PHE A 62 -6.68 -9.26 26.22
N LEU A 63 -6.17 -8.43 25.29
CA LEU A 63 -4.72 -8.24 25.13
C LEU A 63 -4.09 -7.51 26.32
N THR A 64 -4.89 -6.83 27.12
CA THR A 64 -4.49 -6.24 28.39
C THR A 64 -4.80 -7.14 29.58
N ASP A 65 -5.50 -8.25 29.37
CA ASP A 65 -5.73 -9.26 30.40
C ASP A 65 -4.43 -10.05 30.62
N PRO A 66 -3.84 -10.00 31.84
CA PRO A 66 -2.61 -10.73 32.14
C PRO A 66 -2.76 -12.25 32.04
N THR A 67 -4.02 -12.76 31.99
CA THR A 67 -4.30 -14.19 31.81
C THR A 67 -4.37 -14.57 30.32
N PHE A 68 -4.36 -13.60 29.39
CA PHE A 68 -4.44 -13.86 27.96
C PHE A 68 -3.10 -14.34 27.41
N ASP A 69 -3.07 -15.60 26.99
CA ASP A 69 -1.90 -16.17 26.33
C ASP A 69 -1.99 -15.98 24.80
N LEU A 70 -1.32 -14.95 24.30
CA LEU A 70 -1.24 -14.62 22.88
C LEU A 70 -0.61 -15.75 22.04
N PHE A 71 0.35 -16.51 22.64
CA PHE A 71 0.96 -17.65 21.97
C PHE A 71 -0.06 -18.80 21.82
N ALA A 72 -0.82 -19.09 22.88
CA ALA A 72 -1.89 -20.08 22.84
C ALA A 72 -2.97 -19.69 21.82
N TRP A 73 -3.36 -18.41 21.77
CA TRP A 73 -4.33 -17.91 20.81
C TRP A 73 -3.84 -18.13 19.36
N ARG A 74 -2.60 -17.77 19.04
CA ARG A 74 -2.02 -17.98 17.73
C ARG A 74 -1.94 -19.46 17.35
N LYS A 75 -1.52 -20.30 18.30
CA LYS A 75 -1.40 -21.74 18.10
C LYS A 75 -2.74 -22.44 17.91
N TYR A 76 -3.75 -22.08 18.69
CA TYR A 76 -5.01 -22.81 18.74
C TYR A 76 -6.14 -22.14 17.97
N CYS A 77 -6.15 -20.83 17.84
CA CYS A 77 -7.19 -20.11 17.14
C CYS A 77 -6.81 -19.79 15.69
N TRP A 78 -5.63 -19.21 15.49
CA TRP A 78 -5.22 -18.71 14.18
C TRP A 78 -4.54 -19.77 13.31
N ALA A 79 -3.57 -20.49 13.84
CA ALA A 79 -2.87 -21.53 13.07
C ALA A 79 -3.84 -22.59 12.56
N ASN A 80 -4.87 -22.91 13.35
CA ASN A 80 -5.89 -23.87 12.95
C ASN A 80 -6.86 -23.32 11.89
N GLN A 81 -7.11 -22.01 11.83
CA GLN A 81 -7.93 -21.41 10.77
C GLN A 81 -7.25 -21.39 9.41
N MET A 82 -5.93 -21.21 9.40
CA MET A 82 -5.14 -21.20 8.16
C MET A 82 -4.68 -22.60 7.73
N SER A 83 -4.83 -23.62 8.57
CA SER A 83 -4.29 -24.95 8.33
C SER A 83 -5.31 -26.08 8.30
N LEU A 84 -6.59 -25.83 8.63
CA LEU A 84 -7.60 -26.90 8.65
C LEU A 84 -8.55 -26.83 7.45
N PRO A 85 -8.85 -27.99 6.81
CA PRO A 85 -9.92 -28.10 5.82
C PRO A 85 -11.26 -27.66 6.40
N THR A 86 -12.08 -27.01 5.59
CA THR A 86 -13.37 -26.40 5.97
C THR A 86 -14.36 -27.32 6.69
N GLY A 87 -14.22 -28.67 6.60
CA GLY A 87 -15.03 -29.65 7.30
C GLY A 87 -14.69 -29.82 8.80
N ASP A 88 -13.41 -29.71 9.14
CA ASP A 88 -12.93 -29.97 10.51
C ASP A 88 -12.97 -28.73 11.40
N GLN A 89 -13.05 -27.53 10.82
CA GLN A 89 -13.24 -26.29 11.57
C GLN A 89 -14.50 -26.31 12.45
N LYS A 90 -15.62 -26.81 11.93
CA LYS A 90 -16.87 -26.96 12.71
C LYS A 90 -16.76 -27.94 13.86
N LEU A 91 -15.92 -28.99 13.73
CA LEU A 91 -15.77 -30.03 14.75
C LEU A 91 -14.82 -29.58 15.87
N TYR A 92 -13.76 -28.86 15.52
CA TYR A 92 -12.78 -28.32 16.47
C TYR A 92 -13.43 -27.27 17.39
N TYR A 93 -14.25 -26.39 16.82
CA TYR A 93 -15.02 -25.39 17.57
C TYR A 93 -16.00 -26.01 18.58
N LYS A 94 -16.50 -27.23 18.37
CA LYS A 94 -17.43 -27.90 19.25
C LYS A 94 -16.81 -28.53 20.50
N LYS A 95 -15.53 -28.89 20.48
CA LYS A 95 -14.89 -29.71 21.53
C LYS A 95 -14.21 -28.92 22.65
N ASN A 96 -13.84 -27.65 22.48
CA ASN A 96 -13.00 -26.91 23.45
C ASN A 96 -13.58 -25.54 23.83
N PHE A 97 -14.78 -25.46 24.37
CA PHE A 97 -15.61 -24.25 24.46
C PHE A 97 -15.15 -23.14 25.44
N THR A 98 -14.27 -23.38 26.39
CA THR A 98 -13.83 -22.36 27.38
C THR A 98 -12.71 -21.44 26.89
N ALA A 99 -11.84 -21.89 25.99
CA ALA A 99 -10.88 -21.02 25.24
C ALA A 99 -11.56 -20.21 24.11
N HIS A 100 -12.85 -20.40 23.90
CA HIS A 100 -13.59 -20.03 22.72
C HIS A 100 -14.12 -18.61 22.69
N ALA A 101 -14.42 -17.98 23.81
CA ALA A 101 -14.90 -16.60 23.82
C ALA A 101 -13.81 -15.67 23.20
N VAL A 102 -12.57 -15.83 23.65
CA VAL A 102 -11.41 -15.07 23.17
C VAL A 102 -11.15 -15.31 21.67
N CYS A 103 -11.19 -16.58 21.23
CA CYS A 103 -11.03 -16.89 19.81
C CYS A 103 -12.14 -16.27 18.97
N ARG A 104 -13.38 -16.29 19.45
CA ARG A 104 -14.54 -15.74 18.75
C ARG A 104 -14.40 -14.24 18.54
N ASP A 105 -14.08 -13.50 19.59
CA ASP A 105 -13.99 -12.04 19.54
C ASP A 105 -12.92 -11.57 18.54
N VAL A 106 -11.75 -12.23 18.50
CA VAL A 106 -10.71 -11.93 17.54
C VAL A 106 -11.12 -12.34 16.11
N ILE A 107 -11.79 -13.48 15.96
CA ILE A 107 -12.29 -13.92 14.66
C ILE A 107 -13.36 -12.98 14.13
N ASP A 108 -14.30 -12.55 14.98
CA ASP A 108 -15.34 -11.60 14.61
C ASP A 108 -14.72 -10.24 14.18
N GLU A 109 -13.66 -9.81 14.87
CA GLU A 109 -12.93 -8.60 14.48
C GLU A 109 -12.20 -8.79 13.15
N ILE A 110 -11.51 -9.90 12.92
CA ILE A 110 -10.90 -10.23 11.62
C ILE A 110 -11.97 -10.25 10.54
N GLN A 111 -13.08 -10.93 10.78
CA GLN A 111 -14.20 -11.03 9.85
C GLN A 111 -14.95 -9.71 9.66
N SER A 112 -14.74 -8.71 10.52
CA SER A 112 -15.30 -7.37 10.30
C SER A 112 -14.71 -6.71 9.05
N ILE A 113 -13.44 -6.98 8.71
CA ILE A 113 -12.74 -6.43 7.55
C ILE A 113 -12.44 -7.49 6.49
N TYR A 114 -12.07 -8.72 6.90
CA TYR A 114 -11.57 -9.73 5.97
C TYR A 114 -12.50 -10.92 5.84
N ASN A 115 -12.55 -11.48 4.62
CA ASN A 115 -13.07 -12.81 4.35
C ASN A 115 -11.87 -13.72 4.08
N ILE A 116 -11.81 -14.85 4.83
CA ILE A 116 -10.71 -15.83 4.71
C ILE A 116 -11.32 -17.19 4.40
N GLU A 117 -10.90 -17.78 3.29
CA GLU A 117 -11.35 -19.09 2.84
C GLU A 117 -10.15 -19.99 2.58
N THR A 118 -10.29 -21.28 2.93
CA THR A 118 -9.33 -22.32 2.56
C THR A 118 -9.99 -23.28 1.57
N LYS A 119 -9.30 -23.57 0.47
CA LYS A 119 -9.76 -24.51 -0.56
C LYS A 119 -8.66 -25.50 -0.88
N ILE A 120 -9.04 -26.73 -1.20
CA ILE A 120 -8.12 -27.75 -1.71
C ILE A 120 -8.26 -27.79 -3.23
N ALA A 121 -7.13 -27.64 -3.92
CA ALA A 121 -7.06 -27.77 -5.38
C ALA A 121 -6.36 -29.08 -5.75
N SER A 122 -7.14 -30.05 -6.24
CA SER A 122 -6.62 -31.36 -6.61
C SER A 122 -6.18 -31.39 -8.08
N VAL A 123 -5.06 -32.05 -8.34
CA VAL A 123 -4.52 -32.28 -9.70
C VAL A 123 -4.08 -33.71 -9.87
N GLN A 124 -4.09 -34.19 -11.11
CA GLN A 124 -3.55 -35.49 -11.48
C GLN A 124 -2.31 -35.32 -12.36
N HIS A 125 -1.26 -36.07 -12.07
CA HIS A 125 -0.03 -36.03 -12.82
C HIS A 125 0.09 -37.29 -13.70
N PRO A 126 0.19 -37.18 -15.03
CA PRO A 126 0.64 -38.28 -15.88
C PRO A 126 2.06 -38.77 -15.47
N THR A 127 2.36 -40.03 -15.66
CA THR A 127 3.57 -40.68 -15.15
C THR A 127 4.86 -39.89 -15.40
N MET A 128 5.09 -39.43 -16.62
CA MET A 128 6.28 -38.64 -16.94
C MET A 128 6.33 -37.31 -16.25
N PHE A 129 5.17 -36.63 -16.09
CA PHE A 129 5.08 -35.37 -15.38
C PHE A 129 5.23 -35.56 -13.88
N ALA A 130 4.68 -36.64 -13.32
CA ALA A 130 4.88 -37.04 -11.93
C ALA A 130 6.36 -37.15 -11.57
N GLU A 131 7.15 -37.82 -12.40
CA GLU A 131 8.61 -37.95 -12.19
C GLU A 131 9.33 -36.58 -12.24
N LYS A 132 8.93 -35.71 -13.17
CA LYS A 132 9.46 -34.34 -13.21
C LYS A 132 9.17 -33.56 -11.91
N ILE A 133 7.94 -33.64 -11.39
CA ILE A 133 7.57 -32.96 -10.14
C ILE A 133 8.28 -33.56 -8.93
N LYS A 134 8.37 -34.91 -8.83
CA LYS A 134 9.14 -35.56 -7.78
C LYS A 134 10.60 -35.11 -7.77
N LYS A 135 11.22 -34.99 -8.95
CA LYS A 135 12.59 -34.47 -9.06
C LYS A 135 12.72 -33.02 -8.58
N ILE A 136 11.75 -32.14 -8.87
CA ILE A 136 11.71 -30.75 -8.37
C ILE A 136 11.66 -30.72 -6.84
N PHE A 137 10.99 -31.69 -6.23
CA PHE A 137 10.87 -31.82 -4.77
C PHE A 137 11.97 -32.67 -4.14
N ASN A 138 13.06 -32.99 -4.88
CA ASN A 138 14.15 -33.90 -4.43
C ASN A 138 13.59 -35.22 -3.90
N TYR A 139 12.54 -35.76 -4.53
CA TYR A 139 11.85 -37.01 -4.15
C TYR A 139 11.24 -37.00 -2.74
N ASP A 140 10.93 -35.82 -2.16
CA ASP A 140 10.18 -35.73 -0.92
C ASP A 140 8.72 -36.17 -1.18
N ALA A 141 8.37 -37.34 -0.64
CA ALA A 141 7.03 -37.91 -0.82
C ALA A 141 5.90 -37.03 -0.25
N LYS A 142 6.16 -36.38 0.90
CA LYS A 142 5.16 -35.51 1.55
C LYS A 142 4.89 -34.25 0.73
N LEU A 143 5.94 -33.65 0.13
CA LEU A 143 5.79 -32.52 -0.78
C LEU A 143 5.08 -32.93 -2.06
N TYR A 144 5.34 -34.13 -2.56
CA TYR A 144 4.66 -34.65 -3.74
C TYR A 144 3.17 -34.89 -3.48
N GLU A 145 2.80 -35.49 -2.34
CA GLU A 145 1.40 -35.64 -1.92
C GLU A 145 0.70 -34.29 -1.83
N LYS A 146 1.32 -33.31 -1.19
CA LYS A 146 0.79 -31.93 -1.14
C LYS A 146 0.67 -31.28 -2.52
N ALA A 147 1.44 -31.70 -3.52
CA ALA A 147 1.30 -31.18 -4.86
C ALA A 147 0.10 -31.77 -5.61
N LEU A 148 -0.41 -32.92 -5.19
CA LEU A 148 -1.64 -33.49 -5.73
C LEU A 148 -2.88 -32.81 -5.16
N ASP A 149 -2.84 -32.45 -3.87
CA ASP A 149 -3.91 -31.74 -3.15
C ASP A 149 -3.31 -30.51 -2.46
N GLN A 150 -3.44 -29.35 -3.16
CA GLN A 150 -2.82 -28.11 -2.76
C GLN A 150 -3.75 -27.28 -1.87
N ASP A 151 -3.26 -26.88 -0.70
CA ASP A 151 -3.96 -25.94 0.15
C ASP A 151 -3.84 -24.53 -0.45
N LEU A 152 -4.98 -23.89 -0.72
CA LEU A 152 -5.09 -22.52 -1.17
C LEU A 152 -5.79 -21.68 -0.11
N TYR A 153 -5.16 -20.57 0.28
CA TYR A 153 -5.73 -19.63 1.23
C TYR A 153 -6.12 -18.35 0.51
N PHE A 154 -7.41 -18.03 0.51
CA PHE A 154 -7.96 -16.81 -0.08
C PHE A 154 -8.21 -15.82 1.04
N VAL A 155 -7.65 -14.63 0.94
CA VAL A 155 -7.86 -13.53 1.88
C VAL A 155 -8.33 -12.33 1.11
N MET A 156 -9.56 -11.88 1.35
CA MET A 156 -10.16 -10.71 0.71
C MET A 156 -10.53 -9.68 1.75
N ASN A 157 -10.14 -8.44 1.54
CA ASN A 157 -10.62 -7.29 2.28
C ASN A 157 -12.00 -6.87 1.75
N LYS A 158 -13.03 -6.93 2.59
CA LYS A 158 -14.43 -6.68 2.20
C LYS A 158 -14.73 -5.23 1.79
N TYR A 159 -13.90 -4.30 2.20
CA TYR A 159 -14.07 -2.87 1.95
C TYR A 159 -13.19 -2.35 0.81
N SER A 160 -11.92 -2.72 0.76
CA SER A 160 -11.01 -2.29 -0.31
C SER A 160 -10.99 -3.23 -1.50
N PHE A 161 -11.58 -4.44 -1.36
CA PHE A 161 -11.58 -5.52 -2.36
C PHE A 161 -10.18 -5.99 -2.77
N GLU A 162 -9.16 -5.71 -1.96
CA GLU A 162 -7.87 -6.35 -2.13
C GLU A 162 -7.99 -7.84 -1.81
N GLU A 163 -7.55 -8.68 -2.75
CA GLU A 163 -7.60 -10.14 -2.60
C GLU A 163 -6.22 -10.75 -2.84
N THR A 164 -5.83 -11.66 -1.95
CA THR A 164 -4.57 -12.41 -2.05
C THR A 164 -4.86 -13.89 -1.95
N VAL A 165 -4.27 -14.65 -2.87
CA VAL A 165 -4.26 -16.12 -2.83
C VAL A 165 -2.88 -16.59 -2.44
N TYR A 166 -2.79 -17.27 -1.30
CA TYR A 166 -1.55 -17.91 -0.85
C TYR A 166 -1.49 -19.36 -1.32
N ASN A 167 -0.41 -19.70 -2.03
CA ASN A 167 -0.09 -21.08 -2.39
C ASN A 167 1.43 -21.32 -2.19
N PRO A 168 1.83 -21.89 -1.03
CA PRO A 168 3.24 -22.12 -0.73
C PRO A 168 3.98 -23.02 -1.75
N LEU A 169 3.24 -23.91 -2.43
CA LEU A 169 3.84 -24.77 -3.45
C LEU A 169 4.28 -24.03 -4.72
N ARG A 170 3.63 -22.90 -5.04
CA ARG A 170 4.02 -22.08 -6.20
C ARG A 170 5.44 -21.52 -6.08
N GLY A 171 5.94 -21.29 -4.88
CA GLY A 171 7.32 -20.87 -4.63
C GLY A 171 8.36 -21.93 -5.00
N ARG A 172 7.94 -23.18 -5.19
CA ARG A 172 8.82 -24.29 -5.63
C ARG A 172 8.93 -24.43 -7.15
N ARG A 173 8.20 -23.59 -7.91
CA ARG A 173 8.31 -23.62 -9.37
C ARG A 173 9.74 -23.26 -9.80
N PRO A 174 10.31 -24.00 -10.78
CA PRO A 174 11.55 -23.57 -11.38
C PRO A 174 11.39 -22.19 -12.02
N ILE A 175 12.20 -21.26 -11.60
CA ILE A 175 12.26 -19.90 -12.16
C ILE A 175 13.62 -19.76 -12.83
N GLN A 176 13.63 -19.25 -14.05
CA GLN A 176 14.87 -18.93 -14.75
C GLN A 176 15.63 -17.86 -13.94
N GLN A 177 16.86 -18.20 -13.57
CA GLN A 177 17.72 -17.27 -12.85
C GLN A 177 18.32 -16.25 -13.84
N PRO A 178 18.56 -15.01 -13.40
CA PRO A 178 19.30 -14.04 -14.19
C PRO A 178 20.69 -14.56 -14.56
N GLU A 179 21.15 -14.25 -15.78
CA GLU A 179 22.47 -14.69 -16.26
C GLU A 179 23.62 -13.91 -15.60
N ILE A 180 23.34 -12.66 -15.19
CA ILE A 180 24.33 -11.75 -14.63
C ILE A 180 24.06 -11.60 -13.12
N PRO A 181 25.09 -11.76 -12.26
CA PRO A 181 24.94 -11.48 -10.83
C PRO A 181 24.47 -10.05 -10.58
N ILE A 182 23.61 -9.88 -9.58
CA ILE A 182 22.94 -8.57 -9.33
C ILE A 182 23.94 -7.44 -9.04
N GLU A 183 25.00 -7.74 -8.31
CA GLU A 183 26.04 -6.77 -7.97
C GLU A 183 26.78 -6.26 -9.21
N GLN A 184 27.08 -7.16 -10.16
CA GLN A 184 27.70 -6.80 -11.44
C GLN A 184 26.74 -5.97 -12.28
N TYR A 185 25.48 -6.40 -12.43
CA TYR A 185 24.44 -5.66 -13.16
C TYR A 185 24.29 -4.23 -12.65
N LEU A 186 24.19 -4.06 -11.33
CA LEU A 186 24.05 -2.75 -10.71
C LEU A 186 25.27 -1.87 -10.98
N LYS A 187 26.47 -2.40 -10.77
CA LYS A 187 27.71 -1.65 -11.02
C LYS A 187 27.77 -1.15 -12.45
N GLU A 188 27.60 -2.02 -13.42
CA GLU A 188 27.65 -1.68 -14.85
C GLU A 188 26.54 -0.64 -15.21
N THR A 189 25.33 -0.84 -14.66
CA THR A 189 24.19 0.05 -14.89
C THR A 189 24.47 1.45 -14.33
N MET A 190 24.97 1.57 -13.09
CA MET A 190 25.26 2.85 -12.45
C MET A 190 26.41 3.59 -13.18
N GLU A 191 27.48 2.88 -13.53
CA GLU A 191 28.62 3.46 -14.27
C GLU A 191 28.19 3.98 -15.64
N LYS A 192 27.41 3.22 -16.39
CA LYS A 192 26.93 3.59 -17.72
C LYS A 192 25.96 4.77 -17.68
N THR A 193 24.98 4.74 -16.77
CA THR A 193 23.90 5.72 -16.74
C THR A 193 24.32 7.05 -16.11
N SER A 194 25.27 7.06 -15.18
CA SER A 194 25.74 8.28 -14.54
C SER A 194 26.41 9.26 -15.52
N GLN A 195 27.04 8.74 -16.58
CA GLN A 195 27.76 9.55 -17.57
C GLN A 195 26.84 10.43 -18.43
N VAL A 196 25.59 10.03 -18.62
CA VAL A 196 24.59 10.69 -19.48
C VAL A 196 23.33 11.09 -18.73
N CYS A 197 23.40 11.18 -17.43
CA CYS A 197 22.23 11.40 -16.56
C CYS A 197 21.82 12.87 -16.51
N ASP A 198 20.62 13.18 -17.02
CA ASP A 198 20.04 14.52 -16.93
C ASP A 198 19.86 14.95 -15.47
N LEU A 199 19.51 14.02 -14.59
CA LEU A 199 19.32 14.28 -13.16
C LEU A 199 20.65 14.55 -12.43
N CYS A 200 21.79 14.03 -12.91
CA CYS A 200 23.11 14.43 -12.41
C CYS A 200 23.48 15.85 -12.87
N ASN A 201 22.97 16.28 -14.03
CA ASN A 201 23.17 17.62 -14.56
C ASN A 201 21.92 18.50 -14.45
N TYR A 202 21.22 18.36 -13.32
CA TYR A 202 19.88 18.89 -13.09
C TYR A 202 19.72 20.38 -13.34
N GLN A 203 20.75 21.18 -13.05
CA GLN A 203 20.68 22.64 -13.20
C GLN A 203 20.46 23.06 -14.66
N LYS A 204 20.97 22.28 -15.62
CA LYS A 204 20.88 22.55 -17.05
C LYS A 204 19.84 21.67 -17.76
N MET A 205 19.61 20.47 -17.27
CA MET A 205 18.89 19.42 -17.99
C MET A 205 17.51 19.10 -17.42
N THR A 206 17.05 19.84 -16.40
CA THR A 206 15.73 19.59 -15.82
C THR A 206 14.88 20.85 -15.72
N ALA A 207 13.55 20.67 -15.84
CA ALA A 207 12.58 21.76 -15.73
C ALA A 207 12.36 22.20 -14.27
N THR A 208 11.80 23.40 -14.11
CA THR A 208 11.29 23.91 -12.82
C THR A 208 9.81 24.22 -12.93
N ASP A 209 9.07 24.14 -11.83
CA ASP A 209 7.69 24.61 -11.75
C ASP A 209 7.63 26.10 -11.32
N SER A 210 6.41 26.62 -11.14
CA SER A 210 6.20 28.02 -10.72
C SER A 210 6.69 28.33 -9.30
N LEU A 211 6.99 27.34 -8.49
CA LEU A 211 7.60 27.47 -7.17
C LEU A 211 9.14 27.53 -7.24
N GLY A 212 9.71 27.36 -8.45
CA GLY A 212 11.14 27.30 -8.68
C GLY A 212 11.76 25.98 -8.21
N ARG A 213 13.08 25.91 -8.31
CA ARG A 213 13.85 24.76 -7.80
C ARG A 213 14.08 24.91 -6.32
N MET A 214 13.76 23.87 -5.57
CA MET A 214 14.13 23.74 -4.17
C MET A 214 15.37 22.85 -4.07
N GLU A 215 16.29 23.24 -3.20
CA GLU A 215 17.55 22.54 -2.99
C GLU A 215 17.95 22.63 -1.53
N ASN A 216 18.61 21.58 -1.02
CA ASN A 216 19.30 21.55 0.25
C ASN A 216 20.67 20.87 0.08
N ARG A 217 21.30 20.46 1.20
CA ARG A 217 22.65 19.90 1.17
C ARG A 217 22.78 18.70 0.24
N HIS A 218 21.86 17.73 0.33
CA HIS A 218 21.99 16.44 -0.34
C HIS A 218 20.93 16.19 -1.42
N ALA A 219 19.90 17.05 -1.54
CA ALA A 219 18.79 16.84 -2.45
C ALA A 219 18.36 18.11 -3.21
N TYR A 220 17.60 17.91 -4.28
CA TYR A 220 17.03 18.99 -5.09
C TYR A 220 15.68 18.55 -5.69
N SER A 221 14.89 19.53 -6.16
CA SER A 221 13.65 19.30 -6.88
C SER A 221 13.77 19.61 -8.37
N ALA A 222 12.94 18.96 -9.17
CA ALA A 222 12.71 19.30 -10.57
C ALA A 222 11.23 19.09 -10.92
N ALA A 223 10.66 19.96 -11.75
CA ALA A 223 9.34 19.69 -12.28
C ALA A 223 9.40 18.51 -13.25
N ASN A 224 8.41 17.62 -13.20
CA ASN A 224 8.28 16.62 -14.25
C ASN A 224 7.89 17.33 -15.56
N ALA A 225 8.67 17.12 -16.64
CA ALA A 225 8.42 17.72 -17.94
C ALA A 225 7.13 17.18 -18.58
N PHE A 226 6.75 15.94 -18.26
CA PHE A 226 5.56 15.26 -18.74
C PHE A 226 4.60 15.01 -17.56
N LYS A 227 3.96 16.07 -17.10
CA LYS A 227 3.10 16.06 -15.93
C LYS A 227 1.85 15.22 -16.17
N PHE A 228 1.45 14.45 -15.16
CA PHE A 228 0.14 13.79 -15.11
C PHE A 228 -0.83 14.44 -14.10
N ASP A 229 -0.35 15.48 -13.38
CA ASP A 229 -1.18 16.34 -12.53
C ASP A 229 -0.72 17.80 -12.66
N GLN A 230 -1.57 18.74 -12.32
CA GLN A 230 -1.25 20.18 -12.28
C GLN A 230 -0.01 20.43 -11.40
N TRP A 231 0.01 19.87 -10.21
CA TRP A 231 1.12 19.91 -9.28
C TRP A 231 1.82 18.55 -9.23
N HIS A 232 2.85 18.43 -10.06
CA HIS A 232 3.68 17.23 -10.15
C HIS A 232 5.15 17.64 -10.27
N SER A 233 5.93 17.32 -9.25
CA SER A 233 7.38 17.53 -9.18
C SER A 233 8.11 16.27 -8.77
N MET A 234 9.42 16.24 -8.98
CA MET A 234 10.31 15.15 -8.59
C MET A 234 11.33 15.64 -7.56
N PHE A 235 11.71 14.78 -6.65
CA PHE A 235 12.67 15.04 -5.58
C PHE A 235 13.74 13.96 -5.61
N MET A 236 15.00 14.37 -5.73
CA MET A 236 16.13 13.50 -5.99
C MET A 236 17.26 13.76 -4.99
N PRO A 237 17.95 12.72 -4.50
CA PRO A 237 19.26 12.90 -3.89
C PRO A 237 20.27 13.36 -4.95
N LYS A 238 21.36 13.97 -4.54
CA LYS A 238 22.49 14.25 -5.44
C LYS A 238 23.28 12.97 -5.78
N GLN A 239 23.09 11.92 -5.01
CA GLN A 239 23.66 10.58 -5.24
C GLN A 239 22.93 9.84 -6.35
N HIS A 240 23.65 9.45 -7.39
CA HIS A 240 23.11 8.70 -8.53
C HIS A 240 22.84 7.21 -8.20
N ASP A 241 23.69 6.64 -7.38
CA ASP A 241 23.68 5.20 -7.10
C ASP A 241 22.75 4.89 -5.92
N ILE A 242 21.63 4.22 -6.21
CA ILE A 242 20.63 3.82 -5.21
C ILE A 242 21.23 2.97 -4.08
N THR A 243 22.27 2.19 -4.36
CA THR A 243 22.91 1.31 -3.38
C THR A 243 23.71 2.07 -2.32
N LYS A 244 24.00 3.35 -2.58
CA LYS A 244 24.81 4.22 -1.73
C LYS A 244 24.01 5.32 -1.03
N ILE A 245 22.69 5.33 -1.19
CA ILE A 245 21.82 6.31 -0.51
C ILE A 245 22.00 6.19 1.00
N THR A 246 22.29 7.32 1.62
CA THR A 246 22.39 7.48 3.07
C THR A 246 21.07 7.93 3.69
N LEU A 247 20.95 7.78 5.01
CA LEU A 247 19.79 8.27 5.76
C LEU A 247 19.64 9.79 5.63
N ASP A 248 20.76 10.55 5.70
CA ASP A 248 20.73 12.01 5.58
C ASP A 248 20.23 12.47 4.22
N GLU A 249 20.64 11.79 3.13
CA GLU A 249 20.15 12.06 1.78
C GLU A 249 18.66 11.77 1.68
N LEU A 250 18.18 10.68 2.26
CA LEU A 250 16.77 10.35 2.26
C LEU A 250 15.95 11.35 3.08
N LYS A 251 16.44 11.77 4.26
CA LYS A 251 15.84 12.85 5.07
C LYS A 251 15.72 14.14 4.27
N ASP A 252 16.78 14.53 3.58
CA ASP A 252 16.81 15.73 2.76
C ASP A 252 15.79 15.69 1.61
N VAL A 253 15.67 14.54 0.92
CA VAL A 253 14.69 14.33 -0.17
C VAL A 253 13.26 14.51 0.34
N TYR A 254 12.89 13.78 1.41
CA TYR A 254 11.53 13.85 1.95
C TYR A 254 11.20 15.20 2.59
N THR A 255 12.18 15.85 3.21
CA THR A 255 12.02 17.21 3.76
C THR A 255 11.74 18.24 2.66
N LEU A 256 12.45 18.16 1.53
CA LEU A 256 12.18 19.02 0.38
C LEU A 256 10.80 18.75 -0.22
N ALA A 257 10.42 17.48 -0.39
CA ALA A 257 9.12 17.11 -0.90
C ALA A 257 7.99 17.65 0.01
N TRP A 258 8.13 17.52 1.32
CA TRP A 258 7.18 18.06 2.27
C TRP A 258 7.09 19.59 2.24
N LYS A 259 8.23 20.27 2.12
CA LYS A 259 8.28 21.72 1.97
C LYS A 259 7.55 22.19 0.70
N TRP A 260 7.74 21.50 -0.41
CA TRP A 260 7.08 21.78 -1.68
C TRP A 260 5.56 21.52 -1.59
N ILE A 261 5.13 20.41 -1.02
CA ILE A 261 3.71 20.09 -0.80
C ILE A 261 3.01 21.23 -0.03
N ARG A 262 3.63 21.72 1.04
CA ARG A 262 3.09 22.85 1.81
C ARG A 262 3.06 24.14 1.00
N ALA A 263 4.05 24.39 0.16
CA ALA A 263 4.08 25.56 -0.71
C ALA A 263 2.99 25.50 -1.78
N VAL A 264 2.75 24.34 -2.38
CA VAL A 264 1.63 24.09 -3.30
C VAL A 264 0.30 24.39 -2.63
N HIS A 265 0.05 23.82 -1.45
CA HIS A 265 -1.21 24.06 -0.73
C HIS A 265 -1.40 25.54 -0.36
N LYS A 266 -0.32 26.23 0.04
CA LYS A 266 -0.37 27.68 0.30
C LYS A 266 -0.76 28.49 -0.95
N GLN A 267 -0.25 28.12 -2.12
CA GLN A 267 -0.53 28.78 -3.39
C GLN A 267 -1.89 28.38 -3.97
N SER A 268 -2.28 27.11 -3.76
CA SER A 268 -3.51 26.51 -4.28
C SER A 268 -4.23 25.73 -3.17
N PRO A 269 -5.03 26.41 -2.31
CA PRO A 269 -5.63 25.77 -1.13
C PRO A 269 -6.62 24.63 -1.43
N SER A 270 -7.16 24.58 -2.65
CA SER A 270 -7.98 23.44 -3.11
C SER A 270 -7.17 22.15 -3.28
N HIS A 271 -5.86 22.24 -3.52
CA HIS A 271 -4.97 21.09 -3.65
C HIS A 271 -4.54 20.62 -2.26
N ARG A 272 -5.13 19.54 -1.78
CA ARG A 272 -5.01 19.08 -0.40
C ARG A 272 -4.76 17.58 -0.22
N PHE A 273 -4.65 16.82 -1.32
CA PHE A 273 -4.43 15.36 -1.29
C PHE A 273 -3.02 15.03 -1.78
N PRO A 274 -2.01 15.06 -0.88
CA PRO A 274 -0.62 14.83 -1.26
C PRO A 274 -0.31 13.34 -1.38
N ALA A 275 0.48 13.00 -2.41
CA ALA A 275 1.00 11.67 -2.64
C ALA A 275 2.46 11.74 -3.09
N LEU A 276 3.28 10.81 -2.60
CA LEU A 276 4.64 10.59 -3.07
C LEU A 276 4.74 9.16 -3.60
N LEU A 277 5.27 9.01 -4.80
CA LEU A 277 5.41 7.74 -5.49
C LEU A 277 6.87 7.54 -5.88
N TRP A 278 7.41 6.36 -5.64
CA TRP A 278 8.80 6.06 -5.96
C TRP A 278 8.91 4.68 -6.60
N ASP A 279 9.29 4.65 -7.86
CA ASP A 279 9.73 3.47 -8.57
C ASP A 279 11.26 3.45 -8.62
N SER A 280 11.86 2.33 -8.25
CA SER A 280 13.31 2.16 -8.25
C SER A 280 13.74 1.27 -9.40
N LEU A 281 14.66 1.79 -10.21
CA LEU A 281 15.23 1.15 -11.39
C LEU A 281 14.20 0.87 -12.52
N PRO A 282 14.64 0.69 -13.77
CA PRO A 282 13.74 0.45 -14.90
C PRO A 282 12.83 -0.77 -14.70
N HIS A 283 13.34 -1.83 -14.08
CA HIS A 283 12.53 -3.03 -13.78
C HIS A 283 11.40 -2.72 -12.78
N GLY A 284 11.59 -1.76 -11.90
CA GLY A 284 10.53 -1.25 -10.99
C GLY A 284 9.54 -0.28 -11.65
N GLY A 285 9.81 0.17 -12.88
CA GLY A 285 8.98 1.13 -13.60
C GLY A 285 9.59 2.53 -13.76
N ALA A 286 10.78 2.77 -13.19
CA ALA A 286 11.44 4.06 -13.31
C ALA A 286 12.00 4.29 -14.73
N SER A 287 11.73 5.45 -15.32
CA SER A 287 12.30 5.84 -16.60
C SER A 287 13.79 6.25 -16.50
N GLN A 288 14.24 6.61 -15.31
CA GLN A 288 15.60 7.01 -14.97
C GLN A 288 16.16 6.13 -13.87
N VAL A 289 17.46 5.77 -14.00
CA VAL A 289 18.15 4.97 -12.98
C VAL A 289 18.43 5.79 -11.72
N HIS A 290 18.74 7.08 -11.88
CA HIS A 290 18.95 8.01 -10.77
C HIS A 290 17.72 8.02 -9.86
N PRO A 291 17.84 7.81 -8.55
CA PRO A 291 16.71 7.75 -7.63
C PRO A 291 15.89 9.05 -7.65
N HIS A 292 14.58 8.94 -7.84
CA HIS A 292 13.71 10.10 -7.88
C HIS A 292 12.32 9.74 -7.34
N ILE A 293 11.80 10.59 -6.47
CA ILE A 293 10.47 10.45 -5.88
C ILE A 293 9.55 11.47 -6.56
N HIS A 294 8.46 11.00 -7.14
CA HIS A 294 7.41 11.86 -7.66
C HIS A 294 6.53 12.35 -6.50
N ALA A 295 6.24 13.65 -6.45
CA ALA A 295 5.26 14.22 -5.53
C ALA A 295 4.17 14.92 -6.32
N THR A 296 2.93 14.69 -5.90
CA THR A 296 1.73 15.33 -6.42
C THR A 296 0.88 15.87 -5.29
N VAL A 297 0.06 16.89 -5.57
CA VAL A 297 -0.99 17.36 -4.66
C VAL A 297 -2.25 17.52 -5.48
N HIS A 298 -3.17 16.57 -5.37
CA HIS A 298 -4.43 16.59 -6.10
C HIS A 298 -5.49 17.43 -5.38
N SER A 299 -6.45 17.97 -6.13
CA SER A 299 -7.47 18.87 -5.57
C SER A 299 -8.67 18.15 -4.97
N ASN A 300 -9.09 17.00 -5.52
CA ASN A 300 -10.39 16.41 -5.21
C ASN A 300 -10.31 15.11 -4.40
N HIS A 301 -9.31 14.27 -4.65
CA HIS A 301 -9.16 12.93 -4.06
C HIS A 301 -7.71 12.45 -4.16
N TYR A 302 -7.38 11.35 -3.55
CA TYR A 302 -6.12 10.64 -3.81
C TYR A 302 -6.22 9.83 -5.10
N TYR A 303 -5.07 9.41 -5.62
CA TYR A 303 -5.05 8.53 -6.79
C TYR A 303 -5.41 7.09 -6.46
N GLY A 304 -6.14 6.49 -7.40
CA GLY A 304 -6.33 5.06 -7.57
C GLY A 304 -6.65 4.31 -6.29
N GLN A 305 -5.74 3.44 -5.93
CA GLN A 305 -5.98 2.48 -4.87
C GLN A 305 -6.03 3.11 -3.47
N PHE A 306 -5.27 4.15 -3.20
CA PHE A 306 -5.36 4.78 -1.89
C PHE A 306 -6.72 5.47 -1.68
N GLU A 307 -7.31 6.04 -2.74
CA GLU A 307 -8.67 6.54 -2.67
C GLU A 307 -9.68 5.42 -2.39
N SER A 308 -9.47 4.23 -2.96
CA SER A 308 -10.27 3.04 -2.63
C SER A 308 -10.15 2.67 -1.15
N ILE A 309 -8.93 2.67 -0.59
CA ILE A 309 -8.70 2.41 0.83
C ILE A 309 -9.31 3.51 1.71
N ARG A 310 -9.18 4.77 1.32
CA ARG A 310 -9.80 5.91 2.03
C ARG A 310 -11.33 5.79 2.04
N SER A 311 -11.92 5.49 0.89
CA SER A 311 -13.36 5.25 0.76
C SER A 311 -13.81 4.04 1.59
N ALA A 312 -13.01 2.96 1.60
CA ALA A 312 -13.23 1.81 2.45
C ALA A 312 -13.24 2.19 3.95
N SER A 313 -12.33 3.06 4.38
CA SER A 313 -12.28 3.53 5.77
C SER A 313 -13.50 4.36 6.16
N GLU A 314 -13.99 5.20 5.25
CA GLU A 314 -15.22 5.96 5.47
C GLU A 314 -16.46 5.05 5.53
N GLN A 315 -16.54 4.04 4.65
CA GLN A 315 -17.63 3.09 4.67
C GLN A 315 -17.63 2.29 5.97
N TYR A 316 -16.47 1.78 6.38
CA TYR A 316 -16.31 1.06 7.64
C TYR A 316 -16.75 1.92 8.84
N TYR A 317 -16.34 3.19 8.89
CA TYR A 317 -16.77 4.12 9.93
C TYR A 317 -18.30 4.30 9.94
N ARG A 318 -18.93 4.48 8.75
CA ARG A 318 -20.40 4.59 8.64
C ARG A 318 -21.13 3.36 9.15
N ASP A 319 -20.61 2.17 8.84
CA ASP A 319 -21.23 0.90 9.25
C ASP A 319 -21.21 0.70 10.77
N TYR A 320 -20.14 1.16 11.43
CA TYR A 320 -19.94 0.94 12.87
C TYR A 320 -20.28 2.13 13.78
N LYS A 321 -20.47 3.36 13.26
CA LYS A 321 -20.77 4.55 14.09
C LYS A 321 -22.07 4.48 14.86
N HIS A 322 -23.03 3.66 14.43
CA HIS A 322 -24.35 3.51 15.05
C HIS A 322 -24.51 2.25 15.91
N VAL A 323 -23.47 1.45 16.04
CA VAL A 323 -23.54 0.26 16.90
C VAL A 323 -23.60 0.71 18.34
N LYS A 324 -24.75 0.45 19.02
CA LYS A 324 -25.01 0.85 20.41
C LYS A 324 -23.88 0.32 21.31
N ASN A 325 -23.35 1.20 22.17
CA ASN A 325 -22.30 0.94 23.15
C ASN A 325 -20.89 0.67 22.58
N GLN A 326 -20.64 0.89 21.29
CA GLN A 326 -19.30 0.87 20.73
C GLN A 326 -18.90 2.28 20.28
N LYS A 327 -17.66 2.71 20.60
CA LYS A 327 -17.08 3.88 19.97
C LYS A 327 -16.96 3.60 18.47
N ALA A 328 -17.20 4.63 17.64
CA ALA A 328 -17.02 4.50 16.21
C ALA A 328 -15.63 3.95 15.88
N LYS A 329 -15.58 2.85 15.14
CA LYS A 329 -14.33 2.17 14.80
C LYS A 329 -13.64 2.85 13.63
N ASN A 330 -12.33 3.02 13.72
CA ASN A 330 -11.50 3.49 12.61
C ASN A 330 -10.92 2.27 11.88
N TYR A 331 -11.10 2.20 10.58
CA TYR A 331 -10.66 1.12 9.72
C TYR A 331 -9.16 0.80 9.87
N PHE A 332 -8.30 1.82 9.78
CA PHE A 332 -6.85 1.62 9.86
C PHE A 332 -6.42 1.11 11.24
N ARG A 333 -7.08 1.59 12.29
CA ARG A 333 -6.81 1.10 13.65
C ARG A 333 -7.25 -0.34 13.81
N THR A 334 -8.47 -0.68 13.38
CA THR A 334 -8.93 -2.07 13.42
C THR A 334 -8.01 -2.98 12.61
N MET A 335 -7.55 -2.52 11.45
CA MET A 335 -6.55 -3.24 10.65
C MET A 335 -5.24 -3.44 11.43
N GLN A 336 -4.71 -2.40 12.11
CA GLN A 336 -3.54 -2.52 12.98
C GLN A 336 -3.76 -3.56 14.10
N ASP A 337 -4.89 -3.48 14.78
CA ASP A 337 -5.21 -4.35 15.91
C ASP A 337 -5.31 -5.82 15.47
N ILE A 338 -5.95 -6.08 14.32
CA ILE A 338 -5.99 -7.42 13.71
C ILE A 338 -4.57 -7.93 13.43
N HIS A 339 -3.73 -7.13 12.76
CA HIS A 339 -2.37 -7.56 12.42
C HIS A 339 -1.51 -7.73 13.68
N THR A 340 -1.74 -6.94 14.72
CA THR A 340 -1.07 -7.10 16.02
C THR A 340 -1.47 -8.43 16.68
N ALA A 341 -2.75 -8.75 16.70
CA ALA A 341 -3.23 -10.03 17.23
C ALA A 341 -2.63 -11.23 16.45
N LEU A 342 -2.44 -11.07 15.14
CA LEU A 342 -1.81 -12.08 14.27
C LEU A 342 -0.27 -12.14 14.38
N ASN A 343 0.35 -11.29 15.18
CA ASN A 343 1.81 -11.12 15.27
C ASN A 343 2.45 -10.70 13.93
N LEU A 344 1.83 -9.79 13.23
CA LEU A 344 2.29 -9.28 11.94
C LEU A 344 2.66 -7.80 12.01
N THR A 345 2.92 -7.25 13.21
CA THR A 345 3.26 -5.85 13.42
C THR A 345 4.51 -5.66 14.25
N ILE A 346 5.23 -4.59 13.94
CA ILE A 346 6.31 -4.03 14.76
C ILE A 346 5.89 -2.61 15.14
N SER A 347 5.90 -2.30 16.44
CA SER A 347 5.61 -0.95 16.93
C SER A 347 6.91 -0.26 17.31
N LEU A 348 7.20 0.90 16.69
CA LEU A 348 8.39 1.70 16.94
C LEU A 348 7.99 3.17 17.14
N SER A 349 8.10 3.68 18.35
CA SER A 349 7.97 5.12 18.65
C SER A 349 6.74 5.81 18.03
N GLY A 350 5.57 5.15 18.09
CA GLY A 350 4.31 5.67 17.53
C GLY A 350 4.05 5.33 16.06
N LEU A 351 4.96 4.59 15.43
CA LEU A 351 4.75 4.01 14.11
C LEU A 351 4.37 2.54 14.24
N THR A 352 3.57 2.05 13.31
CA THR A 352 3.26 0.62 13.14
C THR A 352 3.71 0.16 11.76
N ILE A 353 4.64 -0.78 11.75
CA ILE A 353 5.08 -1.50 10.55
C ILE A 353 4.32 -2.82 10.53
N LEU A 354 3.67 -3.15 9.42
CA LEU A 354 2.91 -4.39 9.32
C LEU A 354 3.14 -5.12 7.99
N VAL A 355 3.07 -6.45 8.05
CA VAL A 355 2.98 -7.33 6.89
C VAL A 355 1.50 -7.60 6.63
N PRO A 356 0.91 -7.08 5.54
CA PRO A 356 -0.53 -7.21 5.32
C PRO A 356 -0.92 -8.65 5.00
N ILE A 357 -2.06 -9.10 5.54
CA ILE A 357 -2.63 -10.40 5.17
C ILE A 357 -3.26 -10.40 3.77
N THR A 358 -3.44 -9.21 3.18
CA THR A 358 -3.74 -9.02 1.75
C THR A 358 -2.50 -8.50 1.03
N SER A 359 -1.38 -9.22 1.15
CA SER A 359 -0.11 -8.88 0.49
C SER A 359 -0.25 -8.97 -1.02
N ARG A 360 0.33 -8.02 -1.74
CA ARG A 360 0.37 -8.04 -3.21
C ARG A 360 1.53 -8.86 -3.76
N LYS A 361 2.64 -8.86 -3.03
CA LYS A 361 3.86 -9.60 -3.32
C LYS A 361 4.46 -10.11 -2.01
N GLU A 362 5.43 -11.00 -2.12
CA GLU A 362 6.29 -11.32 -0.98
C GLU A 362 7.00 -10.05 -0.50
N TYR A 363 7.16 -9.89 0.80
CA TYR A 363 7.78 -8.72 1.44
C TYR A 363 7.07 -7.38 1.18
N ASP A 364 5.78 -7.42 0.91
CA ASP A 364 4.92 -6.24 0.94
C ASP A 364 4.85 -5.70 2.37
N ILE A 365 5.17 -4.43 2.57
CA ILE A 365 5.23 -3.80 3.90
C ILE A 365 4.41 -2.52 3.89
N ILE A 366 3.59 -2.34 4.93
CA ILE A 366 2.85 -1.11 5.18
C ILE A 366 3.37 -0.47 6.47
N VAL A 367 3.55 0.86 6.46
CA VAL A 367 3.86 1.65 7.66
C VAL A 367 2.74 2.66 7.87
N LEU A 368 2.23 2.71 9.10
CA LEU A 368 1.19 3.64 9.54
C LEU A 368 1.70 4.51 10.68
N ALA A 369 1.36 5.80 10.66
CA ALA A 369 1.64 6.74 11.74
C ALA A 369 0.61 7.87 11.77
N GLU A 370 0.54 8.59 12.89
CA GLU A 370 -0.25 9.83 12.99
C GLU A 370 0.42 10.99 12.26
N ASN A 371 1.74 11.06 12.36
CA ASN A 371 2.53 12.17 11.84
C ASN A 371 3.63 11.67 10.91
N PHE A 372 3.95 12.49 9.91
CA PHE A 372 5.12 12.31 9.08
C PHE A 372 6.27 13.13 9.66
N ASP A 373 7.24 12.45 10.26
CA ASP A 373 8.42 13.05 10.90
C ASP A 373 9.71 12.31 10.52
N GLU A 374 10.84 12.71 11.09
CA GLU A 374 12.14 12.09 10.78
C GLU A 374 12.18 10.59 11.14
N ARG A 375 11.51 10.16 12.19
CA ARG A 375 11.45 8.73 12.59
C ARG A 375 10.75 7.90 11.53
N PHE A 376 9.72 8.48 10.87
CA PHE A 376 9.07 7.82 9.76
C PHE A 376 10.06 7.57 8.61
N ILE A 377 10.89 8.55 8.29
CA ILE A 377 11.91 8.44 7.24
C ILE A 377 12.99 7.42 7.65
N GLU A 378 13.39 7.37 8.92
CA GLU A 378 14.30 6.36 9.45
C GLU A 378 13.77 4.95 9.27
N VAL A 379 12.47 4.73 9.49
CA VAL A 379 11.82 3.43 9.25
C VAL A 379 11.82 3.08 7.75
N ILE A 380 11.52 4.04 6.86
CA ILE A 380 11.64 3.82 5.41
C ILE A 380 13.08 3.40 5.06
N TYR A 381 14.08 4.09 5.60
CA TYR A 381 15.47 3.76 5.36
C TYR A 381 15.83 2.36 5.83
N GLN A 382 15.39 1.95 7.04
CA GLN A 382 15.61 0.59 7.55
C GLN A 382 14.97 -0.48 6.66
N ILE A 383 13.78 -0.23 6.14
CA ILE A 383 13.12 -1.14 5.19
C ILE A 383 13.93 -1.25 3.90
N LEU A 384 14.42 -0.12 3.35
CA LEU A 384 15.29 -0.13 2.17
C LEU A 384 16.59 -0.91 2.42
N GLN A 385 17.22 -0.73 3.60
CA GLN A 385 18.39 -1.51 3.99
C GLN A 385 18.09 -3.01 4.11
N GLY A 386 16.90 -3.37 4.59
CA GLY A 386 16.43 -4.76 4.58
C GLY A 386 16.32 -5.31 3.15
N TYR A 387 15.70 -4.55 2.24
CA TYR A 387 15.59 -4.94 0.83
C TYR A 387 16.96 -5.10 0.18
N PHE A 388 17.86 -4.13 0.35
CA PHE A 388 19.16 -4.13 -0.31
C PHE A 388 20.12 -5.18 0.27
N ASN A 389 20.24 -5.22 1.60
CA ASN A 389 21.25 -6.02 2.26
C ASN A 389 20.82 -7.46 2.53
N LYS A 390 19.54 -7.70 2.85
CA LYS A 390 19.03 -9.04 3.19
C LYS A 390 18.43 -9.76 1.99
N LEU A 391 17.65 -9.05 1.17
CA LEU A 391 16.93 -9.66 0.05
C LEU A 391 17.65 -9.48 -1.30
N LYS A 392 18.64 -8.59 -1.38
CA LYS A 392 19.26 -8.18 -2.66
C LYS A 392 18.23 -7.66 -3.68
N GLN A 393 17.16 -7.04 -3.18
CA GLN A 393 16.07 -6.47 -3.96
C GLN A 393 16.27 -4.95 -4.08
N TYR A 394 16.63 -4.49 -5.27
CA TYR A 394 16.89 -3.08 -5.55
C TYR A 394 15.79 -2.43 -6.38
N SER A 395 14.99 -3.24 -7.07
CA SER A 395 13.78 -2.77 -7.75
C SER A 395 12.58 -2.89 -6.82
N PHE A 396 11.91 -1.78 -6.59
CA PHE A 396 10.69 -1.69 -5.80
C PHE A 396 9.79 -0.58 -6.32
N SER A 397 8.53 -0.63 -5.94
CA SER A 397 7.59 0.48 -6.04
C SER A 397 7.07 0.83 -4.65
N SER A 398 7.01 2.12 -4.32
CA SER A 398 6.44 2.58 -3.06
C SER A 398 5.52 3.77 -3.24
N CYS A 399 4.59 3.91 -2.30
CA CYS A 399 3.72 5.08 -2.19
C CYS A 399 3.71 5.57 -0.74
N LEU A 400 3.71 6.89 -0.57
CA LEU A 400 3.48 7.57 0.69
C LEU A 400 2.32 8.54 0.51
N TYR A 401 1.25 8.32 1.24
CA TYR A 401 0.10 9.21 1.30
C TYR A 401 0.06 9.88 2.66
N LEU A 402 -0.09 11.19 2.63
CA LEU A 402 -0.21 12.00 3.84
C LEU A 402 -1.69 12.35 4.06
N PRO A 403 -2.14 12.59 5.28
CA PRO A 403 -3.49 13.07 5.53
C PRO A 403 -3.82 14.31 4.70
N PRO A 404 -5.10 14.55 4.39
CA PRO A 404 -5.49 15.74 3.63
C PRO A 404 -4.99 17.01 4.31
N LEU A 405 -4.39 17.92 3.53
CA LEU A 405 -3.98 19.24 4.02
C LEU A 405 -5.22 20.08 4.33
N SER A 406 -5.26 20.75 5.47
CA SER A 406 -6.44 21.47 5.95
C SER A 406 -7.70 20.59 5.93
N PRO A 407 -7.73 19.51 6.72
CA PRO A 407 -8.83 18.56 6.70
C PRO A 407 -10.15 19.24 7.11
N ASN A 408 -11.24 18.83 6.45
CA ASN A 408 -12.59 19.17 6.87
C ASN A 408 -12.93 18.39 8.15
N LYS A 409 -14.03 18.75 8.84
CA LYS A 409 -14.49 18.03 10.04
C LYS A 409 -14.71 16.54 9.77
N ASP A 410 -15.14 16.20 8.55
CA ASP A 410 -15.42 14.83 8.14
C ASP A 410 -14.16 14.02 7.78
N ASP A 411 -13.05 14.70 7.42
CA ASP A 411 -11.78 14.07 7.04
C ASP A 411 -10.87 13.80 8.25
N SER A 412 -11.10 14.47 9.38
CA SER A 412 -10.20 14.44 10.52
C SER A 412 -10.18 13.06 11.19
N GLY A 413 -9.00 12.48 11.32
CA GLY A 413 -8.74 11.25 12.07
C GLY A 413 -9.10 9.95 11.36
N LEU A 414 -9.57 9.98 10.11
CA LEU A 414 -9.89 8.76 9.36
C LEU A 414 -8.69 8.23 8.56
N THR A 415 -7.77 9.11 8.14
CA THR A 415 -6.64 8.75 7.27
C THR A 415 -5.31 9.01 7.98
N PRO A 416 -4.51 7.99 8.27
CA PRO A 416 -3.16 8.14 8.82
C PRO A 416 -2.17 8.55 7.73
N VAL A 417 -0.92 8.82 8.11
CA VAL A 417 0.22 8.69 7.21
C VAL A 417 0.31 7.23 6.82
N TYR A 418 0.30 6.97 5.52
CA TYR A 418 0.27 5.63 4.96
C TYR A 418 1.43 5.45 3.97
N PHE A 419 2.34 4.58 4.27
CA PHE A 419 3.40 4.16 3.35
C PHE A 419 3.26 2.69 3.02
N ARG A 420 3.42 2.33 1.75
CA ARG A 420 3.49 0.93 1.30
C ARG A 420 4.64 0.76 0.33
N ILE A 421 5.39 -0.31 0.47
CA ILE A 421 6.49 -0.65 -0.42
C ILE A 421 6.38 -2.12 -0.84
N ILE A 422 6.63 -2.37 -2.12
CA ILE A 422 6.49 -3.68 -2.75
C ILE A 422 7.74 -3.94 -3.60
N PRO A 423 8.44 -5.07 -3.42
CA PRO A 423 9.57 -5.42 -4.29
C PRO A 423 9.06 -5.77 -5.69
N ARG A 424 9.89 -5.45 -6.69
CA ARG A 424 9.59 -5.64 -8.11
C ARG A 424 10.51 -6.69 -8.77
N GLY A 425 11.12 -7.56 -7.95
CA GLY A 425 12.00 -8.63 -8.41
C GLY A 425 13.40 -8.18 -8.78
N GLN A 426 14.15 -9.06 -9.41
CA GLN A 426 15.56 -8.85 -9.77
C GLN A 426 15.65 -7.92 -10.99
N PRO A 427 16.41 -6.81 -10.92
CA PRO A 427 16.53 -5.86 -12.03
C PRO A 427 17.07 -6.46 -13.33
N SER A 428 17.88 -7.51 -13.23
CA SER A 428 18.44 -8.23 -14.37
C SER A 428 17.53 -9.34 -14.92
N SER A 429 16.34 -9.54 -14.36
CA SER A 429 15.39 -10.56 -14.82
C SER A 429 14.75 -10.16 -16.14
N LEU A 430 14.63 -11.12 -17.06
CA LEU A 430 13.87 -10.97 -18.30
C LEU A 430 12.37 -11.17 -18.09
N LEU A 431 11.95 -11.66 -16.93
CA LEU A 431 10.55 -11.89 -16.62
C LEU A 431 9.89 -10.62 -16.13
N SER A 432 8.70 -10.33 -16.63
CA SER A 432 7.86 -9.29 -16.05
C SER A 432 7.38 -9.70 -14.67
N GLU A 433 7.57 -8.82 -13.68
CA GLU A 433 7.03 -9.01 -12.33
C GLU A 433 5.52 -8.68 -12.25
N VAL A 434 4.98 -8.07 -13.28
CA VAL A 434 3.55 -7.75 -13.37
C VAL A 434 2.87 -8.73 -14.30
N SER A 435 2.09 -9.63 -13.76
CA SER A 435 1.28 -10.60 -14.50
C SER A 435 -0.13 -10.07 -14.76
N SER A 436 -0.93 -10.79 -15.55
CA SER A 436 -2.36 -10.50 -15.70
C SER A 436 -3.10 -10.55 -14.36
N LEU A 437 -2.70 -11.43 -13.45
CA LEU A 437 -3.28 -11.50 -12.10
C LEU A 437 -3.04 -10.18 -11.35
N ASP A 438 -1.81 -9.66 -11.38
CA ASP A 438 -1.48 -8.38 -10.73
C ASP A 438 -2.25 -7.21 -11.35
N LEU A 439 -2.37 -7.17 -12.71
CA LEU A 439 -3.12 -6.13 -13.42
C LEU A 439 -4.61 -6.10 -13.07
N PHE A 440 -5.18 -7.27 -12.79
CA PHE A 440 -6.59 -7.41 -12.42
C PHE A 440 -6.81 -7.59 -10.91
N SER A 441 -5.81 -7.19 -10.10
CA SER A 441 -5.89 -7.14 -8.64
C SER A 441 -6.17 -8.48 -7.95
N ILE A 442 -5.73 -9.58 -8.56
CA ILE A 442 -5.70 -10.92 -7.97
C ILE A 442 -4.25 -11.23 -7.61
N TYR A 443 -3.87 -11.02 -6.37
CA TYR A 443 -2.47 -11.20 -5.96
C TYR A 443 -2.20 -12.65 -5.57
N ASN A 444 -1.09 -13.21 -6.05
CA ASN A 444 -0.68 -14.55 -5.69
C ASN A 444 0.68 -14.52 -5.01
N VAL A 445 0.71 -14.93 -3.74
CA VAL A 445 1.88 -14.89 -2.88
C VAL A 445 2.25 -16.31 -2.45
N ASN A 446 3.54 -16.63 -2.49
CA ASN A 446 4.01 -18.00 -2.23
C ASN A 446 4.39 -18.23 -0.77
N LYS A 447 4.73 -17.17 -0.01
CA LYS A 447 5.05 -17.26 1.42
C LYS A 447 3.86 -16.76 2.25
N LEU A 448 3.57 -17.42 3.35
CA LEU A 448 2.56 -16.95 4.29
C LEU A 448 3.03 -15.66 5.00
N PRO A 449 2.12 -14.77 5.43
CA PRO A 449 2.47 -13.53 6.11
C PRO A 449 3.33 -13.74 7.37
N SER A 450 3.09 -14.82 8.12
CA SER A 450 3.88 -15.20 9.30
C SER A 450 5.35 -15.49 8.97
N ASP A 451 5.61 -16.16 7.84
CA ASP A 451 6.95 -16.51 7.41
C ASP A 451 7.70 -15.24 6.97
N LEU A 452 7.02 -14.37 6.22
CA LEU A 452 7.56 -13.08 5.80
C LEU A 452 7.87 -12.19 7.00
N PHE A 453 6.96 -12.14 7.98
CA PHE A 453 7.15 -11.34 9.18
C PHE A 453 8.36 -11.81 10.01
N ALA A 454 8.54 -13.13 10.14
CA ALA A 454 9.69 -13.69 10.85
C ALA A 454 11.05 -13.24 10.28
N GLU A 455 11.12 -13.04 8.95
CA GLU A 455 12.31 -12.50 8.29
C GLU A 455 12.40 -10.98 8.49
N ILE A 456 11.31 -10.23 8.23
CA ILE A 456 11.26 -8.76 8.29
C ILE A 456 11.56 -8.22 9.68
N VAL A 457 11.07 -8.86 10.73
CA VAL A 457 11.30 -8.41 12.12
C VAL A 457 12.80 -8.35 12.47
N THR A 458 13.64 -9.14 11.79
CA THR A 458 15.08 -9.15 12.02
C THR A 458 15.78 -7.88 11.51
N TRP A 459 15.16 -7.14 10.59
CA TRP A 459 15.73 -5.90 10.03
C TRP A 459 15.72 -4.74 11.04
N PHE A 460 14.86 -4.83 12.06
CA PHE A 460 14.65 -3.81 13.09
C PHE A 460 15.25 -4.15 14.45
N LYS A 461 15.93 -5.31 14.59
CA LYS A 461 16.47 -5.78 15.87
C LYS A 461 17.90 -5.34 16.20
N ALA A 462 18.53 -4.52 15.39
CA ALA A 462 19.94 -4.16 15.54
C ALA A 462 20.16 -2.64 15.62
N THR A 463 19.47 -1.99 16.56
CA THR A 463 19.85 -0.63 16.99
C THR A 463 19.79 -0.51 18.51
#